data_750b38034ebcf8c49c994d1c051bdfa2
#
_entry.id   750b38034ebcf8c49c994d1c051bdfa2
#
_cell.length_a   1.000
_cell.length_b   1.000
_cell.length_c   1.000
_cell.angle_alpha   90.00
_cell.angle_beta   90.00
_cell.angle_gamma   90.00
#
_symmetry.space_group_name_H-M   'P 1'
#
loop_
_entity.id
_entity.type
_entity.pdbx_description
1 polymer ?
#
loop_
_entity_poly.entity_id
_entity_poly.type
_entity_poly.pdbx_seq_one_letter_code
_entity_poly.pdbx_strand_id
1 'polypeptide(L)'
;MKTIKTIAVSFAAFAAIAAHAETVKIKVDGMVCAFCAGAIEKKMKANKETAEVFVSLENKIVAVAQKPGQKLDDAKLKAQIADAGYEVKGIERVSATIKDIREEVKAKKS
;
A
#
# COMPACT_ATOMS: atom_id res chain seq x y z
N MET A 1 26.31 31.95 44.22
CA MET A 1 25.93 31.36 43.89
C MET A 1 25.11 31.18 43.04
N LYS A 2 25.14 31.13 42.08
CA LYS A 2 24.33 31.00 41.25
C LYS A 2 24.25 29.83 40.70
N THR A 3 23.47 29.14 40.73
CA THR A 3 23.31 27.96 40.21
C THR A 3 22.73 28.05 38.92
N ILE A 4 23.44 27.86 37.96
CA ILE A 4 22.89 27.82 36.78
C ILE A 4 22.29 26.59 36.52
N LYS A 5 21.09 26.55 36.36
CA LYS A 5 20.42 25.47 36.04
C LYS A 5 20.47 25.32 34.63
N THR A 6 21.29 24.63 34.09
CA THR A 6 21.26 24.23 32.75
C THR A 6 20.15 23.29 32.60
N ILE A 7 19.13 23.77 32.10
CA ILE A 7 18.07 22.94 31.75
C ILE A 7 18.47 22.33 30.46
N ALA A 8 18.93 21.17 30.52
CA ALA A 8 19.13 20.38 29.34
C ALA A 8 17.76 20.12 28.80
N VAL A 9 17.39 20.90 27.86
CA VAL A 9 16.21 20.62 27.13
C VAL A 9 16.55 19.43 26.29
N SER A 10 16.22 18.33 26.79
CA SER A 10 16.27 17.14 26.07
C SER A 10 15.27 17.28 24.94
N PHE A 11 15.76 17.71 23.85
CA PHE A 11 14.98 17.74 22.68
C PHE A 11 14.90 16.32 22.22
N ALA A 12 13.92 15.65 22.65
CA ALA A 12 13.58 14.39 22.07
C ALA A 12 13.21 14.72 20.66
N ALA A 13 14.16 14.55 19.81
CA ALA A 13 13.85 14.60 18.43
C ALA A 13 12.85 13.49 18.17
N PHE A 14 11.64 13.84 18.15
CA PHE A 14 10.65 13.00 17.61
C PHE A 14 11.00 12.94 16.14
N ALA A 15 11.81 12.01 15.81
CA ALA A 15 11.79 11.55 14.50
C ALA A 15 10.36 11.09 14.34
N ALA A 16 9.55 11.92 13.83
CA ALA A 16 8.25 11.52 13.43
C ALA A 16 8.48 10.42 12.41
N ILE A 17 8.47 9.23 12.90
CA ILE A 17 8.31 8.12 12.04
C ILE A 17 6.93 8.35 11.54
N ALA A 18 6.86 9.13 10.52
CA ALA A 18 5.64 9.27 9.82
C ALA A 18 5.25 7.85 9.52
N ALA A 19 4.18 7.44 10.08
CA ALA A 19 3.61 6.17 9.76
C ALA A 19 3.25 6.26 8.30
N HIS A 20 4.24 6.00 7.47
CA HIS A 20 4.00 5.95 6.07
C HIS A 20 3.17 4.73 5.84
N ALA A 21 1.95 4.95 5.44
CA ALA A 21 1.15 3.88 4.98
C ALA A 21 1.86 3.34 3.75
N GLU A 22 2.55 2.25 3.90
CA GLU A 22 3.16 1.59 2.77
C GLU A 22 2.07 1.11 1.83
N THR A 23 2.35 1.18 0.55
CA THR A 23 1.45 0.66 -0.46
C THR A 23 2.06 -0.60 -1.04
N VAL A 24 1.27 -1.65 -1.11
CA VAL A 24 1.71 -2.92 -1.68
C VAL A 24 1.27 -2.92 -3.14
N LYS A 25 2.23 -2.98 -4.05
CA LYS A 25 1.96 -3.08 -5.48
C LYS A 25 2.04 -4.54 -5.88
N ILE A 26 0.97 -5.07 -6.40
CA ILE A 26 0.91 -6.47 -6.77
C ILE A 26 0.71 -6.57 -8.28
N LYS A 27 1.60 -7.27 -8.95
CA LYS A 27 1.42 -7.55 -10.37
C LYS A 27 0.59 -8.81 -10.49
N VAL A 28 -0.53 -8.69 -11.19
CA VAL A 28 -1.49 -9.77 -11.32
C VAL A 28 -1.68 -10.12 -12.78
N ASP A 29 -1.59 -11.40 -13.10
CA ASP A 29 -1.83 -11.86 -14.44
C ASP A 29 -3.22 -12.48 -14.55
N GLY A 30 -3.84 -12.34 -15.71
CA GLY A 30 -5.17 -12.90 -15.94
C GLY A 30 -6.33 -11.95 -15.66
N MET A 31 -6.04 -10.78 -15.11
CA MET A 31 -7.07 -9.80 -14.80
C MET A 31 -7.34 -8.97 -16.04
N VAL A 32 -8.36 -9.33 -16.79
CA VAL A 32 -8.62 -8.73 -18.10
C VAL A 32 -9.97 -8.02 -18.24
N CYS A 33 -10.79 -8.00 -17.21
CA CYS A 33 -12.08 -7.35 -17.29
C CYS A 33 -12.37 -6.44 -16.09
N ALA A 34 -13.18 -5.42 -16.31
CA ALA A 34 -13.53 -4.47 -15.24
C ALA A 34 -14.24 -5.14 -14.08
N PHE A 35 -15.06 -6.12 -14.36
CA PHE A 35 -15.76 -6.88 -13.33
C PHE A 35 -14.76 -7.65 -12.44
N CYS A 36 -13.73 -8.20 -13.07
CA CYS A 36 -12.69 -8.93 -12.36
C CYS A 36 -11.92 -8.00 -11.43
N ALA A 37 -11.61 -6.79 -11.92
CA ALA A 37 -10.93 -5.79 -11.13
C ALA A 37 -11.77 -5.38 -9.90
N GLY A 38 -13.06 -5.23 -10.10
CA GLY A 38 -13.97 -4.89 -9.01
C GLY A 38 -14.03 -5.97 -7.94
N ALA A 39 -14.00 -7.23 -8.35
CA ALA A 39 -14.01 -8.35 -7.42
C ALA A 39 -12.73 -8.36 -6.57
N ILE A 40 -11.58 -8.12 -7.18
CA ILE A 40 -10.31 -8.04 -6.46
C ILE A 40 -10.32 -6.85 -5.50
N GLU A 41 -10.78 -5.70 -5.97
CA GLU A 41 -10.86 -4.51 -5.14
C GLU A 41 -11.69 -4.76 -3.90
N LYS A 42 -12.84 -5.40 -4.06
CA LYS A 42 -13.72 -5.73 -2.96
C LYS A 42 -13.04 -6.67 -1.96
N LYS A 43 -12.33 -7.68 -2.46
CA LYS A 43 -11.62 -8.61 -1.61
C LYS A 43 -10.53 -7.92 -0.80
N MET A 44 -9.78 -7.04 -1.45
CA MET A 44 -8.71 -6.32 -0.77
C MET A 44 -9.25 -5.37 0.28
N LYS A 45 -10.35 -4.69 -0.02
CA LYS A 45 -11.00 -3.78 0.94
C LYS A 45 -11.54 -4.51 2.16
N ALA A 46 -11.82 -5.77 2.05
CA ALA A 46 -12.32 -6.56 3.18
C ALA A 46 -11.24 -6.82 4.24
N ASN A 47 -9.98 -6.63 3.89
CA ASN A 47 -8.90 -6.78 4.86
C ASN A 47 -8.89 -5.60 5.82
N LYS A 48 -8.80 -5.87 7.10
CA LYS A 48 -8.81 -4.82 8.13
C LYS A 48 -7.67 -3.83 7.99
N GLU A 49 -6.54 -4.30 7.48
CA GLU A 49 -5.33 -3.52 7.34
C GLU A 49 -5.34 -2.62 6.09
N THR A 50 -6.34 -2.77 5.25
CA THR A 50 -6.42 -2.01 4.01
C THR A 50 -7.04 -0.64 4.22
N ALA A 51 -6.32 0.40 3.83
CA ALA A 51 -6.84 1.76 3.86
C ALA A 51 -7.49 2.13 2.53
N GLU A 52 -6.85 1.75 1.43
CA GLU A 52 -7.31 2.11 0.10
C GLU A 52 -6.82 1.09 -0.93
N VAL A 53 -7.57 0.91 -2.00
CA VAL A 53 -7.22 -0.02 -3.06
C VAL A 53 -7.34 0.67 -4.41
N PHE A 54 -6.40 0.40 -5.29
CA PHE A 54 -6.49 0.86 -6.67
C PHE A 54 -6.12 -0.29 -7.58
N VAL A 55 -6.93 -0.53 -8.59
CA VAL A 55 -6.69 -1.61 -9.55
C VAL A 55 -6.53 -0.99 -10.94
N SER A 56 -5.44 -1.34 -11.61
CA SER A 56 -5.22 -0.93 -12.99
C SER A 56 -5.23 -2.15 -13.89
N LEU A 57 -6.24 -2.25 -14.71
CA LEU A 57 -6.37 -3.35 -15.68
C LEU A 57 -5.29 -3.27 -16.75
N GLU A 58 -5.02 -2.07 -17.20
CA GLU A 58 -4.06 -1.87 -18.28
C GLU A 58 -2.65 -2.24 -17.90
N ASN A 59 -2.26 -1.94 -16.67
CA ASN A 59 -0.93 -2.24 -16.19
C ASN A 59 -0.87 -3.53 -15.38
N LYS A 60 -2.01 -4.19 -15.19
CA LYS A 60 -2.13 -5.43 -14.45
C LYS A 60 -1.59 -5.30 -13.03
N ILE A 61 -1.91 -4.20 -12.39
CA ILE A 61 -1.43 -3.88 -11.06
C ILE A 61 -2.59 -3.70 -10.10
N VAL A 62 -2.44 -4.28 -8.91
CA VAL A 62 -3.33 -4.02 -7.79
C VAL A 62 -2.50 -3.32 -6.72
N ALA A 63 -2.87 -2.12 -6.37
CA ALA A 63 -2.18 -1.36 -5.34
C ALA A 63 -3.06 -1.30 -4.10
N VAL A 64 -2.54 -1.74 -2.97
CA VAL A 64 -3.26 -1.78 -1.72
C VAL A 64 -2.50 -0.97 -0.69
N ALA A 65 -3.10 0.12 -0.22
CA ALA A 65 -2.48 0.94 0.81
C ALA A 65 -2.86 0.39 2.19
N GLN A 66 -1.86 0.23 3.03
CA GLN A 66 -2.06 -0.24 4.40
C GLN A 66 -2.45 0.91 5.31
N LYS A 67 -3.22 0.62 6.33
CA LYS A 67 -3.50 1.61 7.37
C LYS A 67 -2.23 1.85 8.18
N PRO A 68 -2.02 3.07 8.69
CA PRO A 68 -0.86 3.36 9.52
C PRO A 68 -0.78 2.39 10.70
N GLY A 69 0.39 1.82 10.93
CA GLY A 69 0.60 0.87 11.99
C GLY A 69 0.12 -0.54 11.72
N GLN A 70 -0.49 -0.77 10.57
CA GLN A 70 -0.97 -2.09 10.17
C GLN A 70 -0.05 -2.63 9.07
N LYS A 71 0.02 -3.93 8.98
CA LYS A 71 0.83 -4.56 7.94
C LYS A 71 0.06 -5.66 7.24
N LEU A 72 -0.02 -5.56 5.93
CA LEU A 72 -0.65 -6.59 5.13
C LEU A 72 0.36 -7.72 4.92
N ASP A 73 -0.12 -8.93 5.00
CA ASP A 73 0.71 -10.12 4.81
C ASP A 73 0.73 -10.48 3.33
N ASP A 74 1.92 -10.56 2.76
CA ASP A 74 2.07 -10.89 1.35
C ASP A 74 1.47 -12.26 1.01
N ALA A 75 1.66 -13.23 1.88
CA ALA A 75 1.11 -14.56 1.65
C ALA A 75 -0.41 -14.54 1.62
N LYS A 76 -1.03 -13.73 2.48
CA LYS A 76 -2.48 -13.58 2.51
C LYS A 76 -2.97 -12.92 1.23
N LEU A 77 -2.29 -11.89 0.76
CA LEU A 77 -2.66 -11.20 -0.46
C LEU A 77 -2.54 -12.11 -1.68
N LYS A 78 -1.47 -12.88 -1.75
CA LYS A 78 -1.29 -13.86 -2.81
C LYS A 78 -2.40 -14.90 -2.81
N ALA A 79 -2.73 -15.41 -1.63
CA ALA A 79 -3.79 -16.39 -1.49
C ALA A 79 -5.15 -15.85 -1.93
N GLN A 80 -5.43 -14.61 -1.58
CA GLN A 80 -6.70 -13.97 -1.95
C GLN A 80 -6.82 -13.77 -3.45
N ILE A 81 -5.72 -13.40 -4.10
CA ILE A 81 -5.71 -13.21 -5.54
C ILE A 81 -5.78 -14.55 -6.27
N ALA A 82 -5.07 -15.55 -5.78
CA ALA A 82 -5.13 -16.89 -6.33
C ALA A 82 -6.52 -17.48 -6.20
N ASP A 83 -7.17 -17.22 -5.08
CA ASP A 83 -8.53 -17.66 -4.81
C ASP A 83 -9.53 -17.07 -5.80
N ALA A 84 -9.25 -15.85 -6.25
CA ALA A 84 -10.09 -15.17 -7.24
C ALA A 84 -9.85 -15.70 -8.65
N GLY A 85 -8.87 -16.59 -8.84
CA GLY A 85 -8.60 -17.20 -10.14
C GLY A 85 -7.49 -16.51 -10.93
N TYR A 86 -6.67 -15.69 -10.27
CA TYR A 86 -5.59 -14.96 -10.93
C TYR A 86 -4.23 -15.37 -10.38
N GLU A 87 -3.18 -14.97 -11.08
CA GLU A 87 -1.83 -15.32 -10.69
C GLU A 87 -1.07 -14.07 -10.29
N VAL A 88 -0.39 -14.12 -9.17
CA VAL A 88 0.47 -13.04 -8.71
C VAL A 88 1.84 -13.22 -9.33
N LYS A 89 2.26 -12.23 -10.11
CA LYS A 89 3.57 -12.24 -10.76
C LYS A 89 4.65 -11.60 -9.89
N GLY A 90 4.28 -10.75 -8.99
CA GLY A 90 5.22 -10.10 -8.11
C GLY A 90 4.53 -9.21 -7.10
N ILE A 91 5.18 -9.01 -5.96
CA ILE A 91 4.70 -8.11 -4.93
C ILE A 91 5.84 -7.17 -4.57
N GLU A 92 5.54 -5.89 -4.54
CA GLU A 92 6.51 -4.88 -4.18
C GLU A 92 5.88 -3.90 -3.19
N ARG A 93 6.64 -3.53 -2.16
CA ARG A 93 6.19 -2.55 -1.19
C ARG A 93 6.85 -1.22 -1.50
N VAL A 94 6.03 -0.18 -1.61
CA VAL A 94 6.52 1.15 -1.96
C VAL A 94 6.00 2.18 -0.97
N SER A 95 6.74 3.28 -0.86
CA SER A 95 6.31 4.38 0.01
C SER A 95 5.31 5.30 -0.68
N ALA A 96 5.04 5.07 -1.95
CA ALA A 96 4.11 5.90 -2.72
C ALA A 96 2.68 5.72 -2.21
N THR A 97 1.89 6.77 -2.33
CA THR A 97 0.47 6.70 -1.99
C THR A 97 -0.32 6.14 -3.17
N ILE A 98 -1.56 5.78 -2.93
CA ILE A 98 -2.43 5.33 -4.01
C ILE A 98 -2.58 6.43 -5.08
N LYS A 99 -2.64 7.67 -4.65
CA LYS A 99 -2.71 8.80 -5.58
C LYS A 99 -1.48 8.84 -6.48
N ASP A 100 -0.30 8.67 -5.90
CA ASP A 100 0.94 8.66 -6.66
C ASP A 100 0.97 7.53 -7.67
N ILE A 101 0.51 6.37 -7.28
CA ILE A 101 0.46 5.21 -8.16
C ILE A 101 -0.52 5.43 -9.30
N ARG A 102 -1.65 6.05 -9.04
CA ARG A 102 -2.60 6.40 -10.09
C ARG A 102 -1.98 7.33 -11.12
N GLU A 103 -1.25 8.32 -10.66
CA GLU A 103 -0.58 9.27 -11.54
C GLU A 103 0.51 8.60 -12.36
N GLU A 104 1.27 7.73 -11.74
CA GLU A 104 2.31 6.95 -12.41
C GLU A 104 1.72 6.08 -13.51
N VAL A 105 0.62 5.42 -13.22
CA VAL A 105 -0.07 4.56 -14.19
C VAL A 105 -0.62 5.38 -15.35
N LYS A 106 -1.17 6.55 -15.08
CA LYS A 106 -1.66 7.43 -16.14
C LYS A 106 -0.53 7.91 -17.03
N ALA A 107 0.62 8.20 -16.44
CA ALA A 107 1.79 8.64 -17.20
C ALA A 107 2.30 7.53 -18.12
N LYS A 108 2.26 6.29 -17.67
CA LYS A 108 2.68 5.15 -18.48
C LYS A 108 1.73 4.85 -19.62
N LYS A 109 0.49 5.24 -19.47
CA LYS A 109 -0.53 4.97 -20.46
C LYS A 109 -0.41 5.83 -21.71
N SER A 110 0.20 6.98 -21.61
CA SER A 110 0.30 7.91 -22.74
C SER A 110 1.50 7.63 -23.63
#